data_3c9ebf7bde0ee17bf11a0f13b3422117
#
_entry.id   3c9ebf7bde0ee17bf11a0f13b3422117
#
_cell.length_a   1.000
_cell.length_b   1.000
_cell.length_c   1.000
_cell.angle_alpha   90.00
_cell.angle_beta   90.00
_cell.angle_gamma   90.00
#
_symmetry.space_group_name_H-M   'P 1'
#
loop_
_entity.id
_entity.type
_entity.pdbx_description
1 polymer ?
#
loop_
_entity_poly.entity_id
_entity_poly.type
_entity_poly.pdbx_seq_one_letter_code
_entity_poly.pdbx_strand_id
1 'polypeptide(L)'
;MGSRVIRQAQPPAFRPAPTLVEPLQDAALLRRLLRAKDRMDAASHEAWPVSRLAEVSGVSAAYFARSFKRAFGLPPHRYLLTRRIEQAVSLLRDTELSITDIAFSTGWQSLGTFGRIFHDVTGSSPSALRVEVRAKTAELGRVPACVLKAAQRPDLVTAVLEKRRRSAKDKLAASTKEKP
;
A
#
# COMPACT_ATOMS: atom_id res chain seq x y z
N MET A 1 38.22 -66.27 2.14
CA MET A 1 36.88 -65.94 2.73
C MET A 1 36.81 -64.46 3.01
N GLY A 2 36.22 -63.72 2.07
CA GLY A 2 36.11 -62.28 2.15
C GLY A 2 34.70 -61.86 2.48
N SER A 3 34.47 -61.34 3.67
CA SER A 3 33.17 -60.80 4.10
C SER A 3 32.94 -59.41 3.50
N ARG A 4 31.97 -59.32 2.61
CA ARG A 4 31.47 -58.04 2.05
C ARG A 4 30.61 -57.33 3.11
N VAL A 5 31.09 -56.20 3.65
CA VAL A 5 30.29 -55.32 4.50
C VAL A 5 29.34 -54.53 3.59
N ILE A 6 28.06 -54.83 3.68
CA ILE A 6 27.00 -54.08 2.99
C ILE A 6 26.80 -52.74 3.79
N ARG A 7 27.21 -51.63 3.19
CA ARG A 7 26.89 -50.27 3.69
C ARG A 7 25.38 -50.06 3.50
N GLN A 8 24.66 -50.03 4.59
CA GLN A 8 23.26 -49.59 4.59
C GLN A 8 23.21 -48.06 4.28
N ALA A 9 22.56 -47.72 3.18
CA ALA A 9 22.29 -46.35 2.84
C ALA A 9 21.25 -45.78 3.82
N GLN A 10 21.61 -44.71 4.55
CA GLN A 10 20.67 -43.98 5.36
C GLN A 10 19.63 -43.27 4.47
N PRO A 11 18.33 -43.34 4.81
CA PRO A 11 17.31 -42.63 4.07
C PRO A 11 17.53 -41.10 4.20
N PRO A 12 17.23 -40.34 3.14
CA PRO A 12 17.39 -38.86 3.17
C PRO A 12 16.57 -38.29 4.31
N ALA A 13 17.21 -37.42 5.11
CA ALA A 13 16.56 -36.69 6.20
C ALA A 13 15.35 -35.91 5.67
N PHE A 14 14.19 -36.21 6.20
CA PHE A 14 12.96 -35.50 5.92
C PHE A 14 13.16 -34.03 6.29
N ARG A 15 13.31 -33.16 5.30
CA ARG A 15 13.20 -31.71 5.49
C ARG A 15 11.72 -31.40 5.61
N PRO A 16 11.23 -30.92 6.76
CA PRO A 16 9.85 -30.47 6.85
C PRO A 16 9.66 -29.32 5.85
N ALA A 17 8.59 -29.39 5.05
CA ALA A 17 8.19 -28.31 4.17
C ALA A 17 8.06 -27.01 4.97
N PRO A 18 8.43 -25.84 4.41
CA PRO A 18 8.26 -24.57 5.12
C PRO A 18 6.79 -24.40 5.48
N THR A 19 6.51 -24.44 6.77
CA THR A 19 5.17 -24.22 7.33
C THR A 19 4.70 -22.82 6.92
N LEU A 20 3.70 -22.75 6.07
CA LEU A 20 3.07 -21.56 5.54
C LEU A 20 2.25 -20.87 6.64
N VAL A 21 2.81 -20.43 7.67
CA VAL A 21 2.37 -19.33 8.56
C VAL A 21 3.44 -19.23 9.66
N GLU A 22 4.52 -18.55 9.42
CA GLU A 22 5.23 -18.00 10.57
C GLU A 22 4.34 -16.92 11.18
N PRO A 23 3.87 -17.08 12.40
CA PRO A 23 3.21 -15.98 13.10
C PRO A 23 4.19 -14.80 13.12
N LEU A 24 3.68 -13.58 13.17
CA LEU A 24 4.45 -12.35 13.42
C LEU A 24 5.22 -12.54 14.73
N GLN A 25 6.35 -13.26 14.69
CA GLN A 25 7.02 -13.86 15.84
C GLN A 25 7.78 -12.82 16.67
N ASP A 26 7.83 -11.57 16.18
CA ASP A 26 8.48 -10.52 16.95
C ASP A 26 7.51 -9.35 17.19
N ALA A 27 6.79 -9.42 18.33
CA ALA A 27 5.94 -8.34 18.80
C ALA A 27 6.74 -7.03 18.98
N ALA A 28 8.05 -7.13 19.22
CA ALA A 28 8.93 -5.97 19.31
C ALA A 28 9.15 -5.35 17.93
N LEU A 29 9.36 -6.18 16.91
CA LEU A 29 9.44 -5.72 15.52
C LEU A 29 8.13 -5.07 15.07
N LEU A 30 7.00 -5.70 15.33
CA LEU A 30 5.69 -5.14 14.95
C LEU A 30 5.47 -3.75 15.57
N ARG A 31 5.78 -3.58 16.88
CA ARG A 31 5.72 -2.27 17.54
C ARG A 31 6.62 -1.22 16.88
N ARG A 32 7.81 -1.61 16.40
CA ARG A 32 8.71 -0.71 15.68
C ARG A 32 8.15 -0.33 14.29
N LEU A 33 7.60 -1.29 13.57
CA LEU A 33 6.95 -1.04 12.28
C LEU A 33 5.71 -0.14 12.44
N LEU A 34 4.91 -0.34 13.48
CA LEU A 34 3.77 0.52 13.82
C LEU A 34 4.22 1.95 14.10
N ARG A 35 5.28 2.17 14.90
CA ARG A 35 5.82 3.53 15.14
C ARG A 35 6.26 4.22 13.83
N ALA A 36 6.90 3.49 12.91
CA ALA A 36 7.28 4.04 11.61
C ALA A 36 6.05 4.37 10.76
N LYS A 37 5.04 3.52 10.79
CA LYS A 37 3.73 3.74 10.15
C LYS A 37 3.04 4.98 10.71
N ASP A 38 2.97 5.12 12.01
CA ASP A 38 2.32 6.26 12.68
C ASP A 38 3.02 7.58 12.32
N ARG A 39 4.35 7.59 12.20
CA ARG A 39 5.09 8.77 11.74
C ARG A 39 4.76 9.14 10.28
N MET A 40 4.64 8.16 9.39
CA MET A 40 4.19 8.40 8.02
C MET A 40 2.75 8.95 7.98
N ASP A 41 1.88 8.46 8.85
CA ASP A 41 0.49 8.91 8.94
C ASP A 41 0.40 10.35 9.47
N ALA A 42 1.20 10.69 10.46
CA ALA A 42 1.23 12.02 11.07
C ALA A 42 1.80 13.09 10.12
N ALA A 43 2.76 12.74 9.26
CA ALA A 43 3.44 13.66 8.37
C ALA A 43 3.57 13.08 6.94
N SER A 44 2.45 12.67 6.35
CA SER A 44 2.45 12.01 5.05
C SER A 44 2.95 12.89 3.89
N HIS A 45 2.90 14.22 4.06
CA HIS A 45 3.44 15.18 3.10
C HIS A 45 4.98 15.20 3.05
N GLU A 46 5.65 14.73 4.11
CA GLU A 46 7.10 14.67 4.14
C GLU A 46 7.68 13.53 3.31
N ALA A 47 8.98 13.66 2.97
CA ALA A 47 9.72 12.58 2.36
C ALA A 47 10.08 11.51 3.39
N TRP A 48 9.62 10.28 3.16
CA TRP A 48 9.90 9.10 3.98
C TRP A 48 10.65 8.05 3.18
N PRO A 49 11.95 8.26 2.89
CA PRO A 49 12.75 7.22 2.27
C PRO A 49 12.85 5.99 3.19
N VAL A 50 13.02 4.82 2.61
CA VAL A 50 13.06 3.56 3.37
C VAL A 50 14.20 3.54 4.40
N SER A 51 15.32 4.22 4.12
CA SER A 51 16.43 4.41 5.08
C SER A 51 15.97 5.09 6.37
N ARG A 52 15.28 6.24 6.26
CA ARG A 52 14.73 6.97 7.43
C ARG A 52 13.75 6.12 8.23
N LEU A 53 12.90 5.35 7.56
CA LEU A 53 11.94 4.45 8.23
C LEU A 53 12.64 3.28 8.92
N ALA A 54 13.70 2.76 8.31
CA ALA A 54 14.51 1.69 8.87
C ALA A 54 15.26 2.15 10.13
N GLU A 55 15.82 3.37 10.12
CA GLU A 55 16.44 4.01 11.29
C GLU A 55 15.46 4.13 12.45
N VAL A 56 14.26 4.66 12.20
CA VAL A 56 13.17 4.75 13.22
C VAL A 56 12.84 3.39 13.81
N SER A 57 12.97 2.34 13.01
CA SER A 57 12.65 0.97 13.39
C SER A 57 13.84 0.20 13.96
N GLY A 58 15.06 0.77 13.89
CA GLY A 58 16.29 0.12 14.36
C GLY A 58 16.61 -1.17 13.60
N VAL A 59 16.41 -1.20 12.29
CA VAL A 59 16.66 -2.35 11.41
C VAL A 59 17.27 -1.89 10.08
N SER A 60 17.78 -2.84 9.27
CA SER A 60 18.26 -2.50 7.93
C SER A 60 17.12 -2.14 6.98
N ALA A 61 17.37 -1.29 5.98
CA ALA A 61 16.37 -0.85 5.00
C ALA A 61 15.69 -2.01 4.25
N ALA A 62 16.49 -3.01 3.85
CA ALA A 62 15.96 -4.19 3.14
C ALA A 62 15.07 -5.06 4.07
N TYR A 63 15.45 -5.23 5.32
CA TYR A 63 14.68 -5.98 6.31
C TYR A 63 13.38 -5.23 6.64
N PHE A 64 13.46 -3.89 6.85
CA PHE A 64 12.30 -3.04 7.07
C PHE A 64 11.27 -3.19 5.93
N ALA A 65 11.71 -3.00 4.68
CA ALA A 65 10.80 -3.04 3.53
C ALA A 65 10.05 -4.38 3.40
N ARG A 66 10.76 -5.51 3.61
CA ARG A 66 10.15 -6.84 3.58
C ARG A 66 9.17 -7.05 4.74
N SER A 67 9.59 -6.69 5.95
CA SER A 67 8.78 -6.85 7.17
C SER A 67 7.55 -5.96 7.14
N PHE A 68 7.68 -4.71 6.69
CA PHE A 68 6.57 -3.78 6.53
C PHE A 68 5.54 -4.31 5.51
N LYS A 69 6.00 -4.77 4.33
CA LYS A 69 5.11 -5.37 3.34
C LYS A 69 4.40 -6.61 3.86
N ARG A 70 5.09 -7.46 4.66
CA ARG A 70 4.49 -8.64 5.26
C ARG A 70 3.44 -8.27 6.32
N ALA A 71 3.72 -7.28 7.15
CA ALA A 71 2.83 -6.83 8.23
C ALA A 71 1.60 -6.07 7.72
N PHE A 72 1.76 -5.19 6.71
CA PHE A 72 0.71 -4.28 6.26
C PHE A 72 0.22 -4.54 4.81
N GLY A 73 0.69 -5.57 4.16
CA GLY A 73 0.28 -5.97 2.80
C GLY A 73 0.88 -5.12 1.67
N LEU A 74 1.36 -3.92 1.96
CA LEU A 74 1.92 -2.96 0.98
C LEU A 74 3.35 -2.57 1.31
N PRO A 75 4.22 -2.35 0.29
CA PRO A 75 5.54 -1.75 0.52
C PRO A 75 5.41 -0.34 1.12
N PRO A 76 6.40 0.15 1.92
CA PRO A 76 6.34 1.46 2.60
C PRO A 76 6.02 2.62 1.67
N HIS A 77 6.69 2.70 0.52
CA HIS A 77 6.46 3.75 -0.47
C HIS A 77 5.01 3.75 -1.01
N ARG A 78 4.43 2.56 -1.28
CA ARG A 78 3.03 2.45 -1.73
C ARG A 78 2.06 2.86 -0.63
N TYR A 79 2.36 2.48 0.60
CA TYR A 79 1.59 2.91 1.76
C TYR A 79 1.57 4.45 1.88
N LEU A 80 2.73 5.11 1.78
CA LEU A 80 2.82 6.57 1.82
C LEU A 80 2.00 7.24 0.71
N LEU A 81 2.10 6.74 -0.53
CA LEU A 81 1.29 7.27 -1.64
C LEU A 81 -0.21 7.15 -1.36
N THR A 82 -0.65 6.03 -0.79
CA THR A 82 -2.04 5.81 -0.39
C THR A 82 -2.49 6.86 0.63
N ARG A 83 -1.68 7.12 1.67
CA ARG A 83 -1.99 8.12 2.70
C ARG A 83 -2.08 9.54 2.12
N ARG A 84 -1.21 9.90 1.19
CA ARG A 84 -1.27 11.18 0.48
C ARG A 84 -2.55 11.34 -0.34
N ILE A 85 -2.97 10.30 -1.03
CA ILE A 85 -4.23 10.34 -1.80
C ILE A 85 -5.44 10.44 -0.86
N GLU A 86 -5.47 9.67 0.24
CA GLU A 86 -6.54 9.78 1.25
C GLU A 86 -6.66 11.20 1.81
N GLN A 87 -5.52 11.82 2.12
CA GLN A 87 -5.48 13.20 2.60
C GLN A 87 -5.96 14.18 1.51
N ALA A 88 -5.52 14.00 0.26
CA ALA A 88 -5.98 14.82 -0.86
C ALA A 88 -7.51 14.71 -1.07
N VAL A 89 -8.07 13.50 -1.00
CA VAL A 89 -9.53 13.28 -1.07
C VAL A 89 -10.26 14.00 0.06
N SER A 90 -9.73 13.97 1.29
CA SER A 90 -10.31 14.72 2.41
C SER A 90 -10.29 16.23 2.15
N LEU A 91 -9.16 16.77 1.67
CA LEU A 91 -9.04 18.21 1.36
C LEU A 91 -9.95 18.64 0.19
N LEU A 92 -10.09 17.80 -0.84
CA LEU A 92 -11.01 18.03 -1.96
C LEU A 92 -12.47 18.14 -1.50
N ARG A 93 -12.85 17.40 -0.49
CA ARG A 93 -14.20 17.38 0.07
C ARG A 93 -14.44 18.51 1.05
N ASP A 94 -13.47 18.75 1.94
CA ASP A 94 -13.67 19.56 3.15
C ASP A 94 -13.20 21.02 2.97
N THR A 95 -12.54 21.37 1.84
CA THR A 95 -11.94 22.70 1.64
C THR A 95 -12.18 23.25 0.24
N GLU A 96 -11.96 24.57 0.10
CA GLU A 96 -11.99 25.29 -1.19
C GLU A 96 -10.57 25.43 -1.81
N LEU A 97 -9.55 24.78 -1.26
CA LEU A 97 -8.19 24.83 -1.77
C LEU A 97 -8.14 24.42 -3.26
N SER A 98 -7.27 25.06 -4.03
CA SER A 98 -7.07 24.68 -5.42
C SER A 98 -6.52 23.25 -5.53
N ILE A 99 -6.72 22.60 -6.67
CA ILE A 99 -6.13 21.25 -6.93
C ILE A 99 -4.61 21.30 -6.81
N THR A 100 -4.01 22.41 -7.24
CA THR A 100 -2.56 22.64 -7.15
C THR A 100 -2.10 22.72 -5.71
N ASP A 101 -2.78 23.51 -4.87
CA ASP A 101 -2.45 23.64 -3.44
C ASP A 101 -2.62 22.31 -2.71
N ILE A 102 -3.68 21.57 -3.01
CA ILE A 102 -3.89 20.24 -2.44
C ILE A 102 -2.74 19.29 -2.84
N ALA A 103 -2.32 19.31 -4.11
CA ALA A 103 -1.21 18.47 -4.54
C ALA A 103 0.05 18.79 -3.74
N PHE A 104 0.46 20.05 -3.67
CA PHE A 104 1.68 20.45 -2.96
C PHE A 104 1.58 20.26 -1.45
N SER A 105 0.47 20.59 -0.82
CA SER A 105 0.27 20.40 0.63
C SER A 105 0.27 18.93 1.05
N THR A 106 -0.07 18.02 0.15
CA THR A 106 -0.03 16.57 0.39
C THR A 106 1.29 15.93 -0.03
N GLY A 107 2.32 16.74 -0.36
CA GLY A 107 3.71 16.29 -0.57
C GLY A 107 4.02 15.80 -1.99
N TRP A 108 3.23 16.21 -3.00
CA TRP A 108 3.56 15.96 -4.40
C TRP A 108 4.45 17.08 -4.94
N GLN A 109 5.42 16.71 -5.73
CA GLN A 109 6.34 17.67 -6.37
C GLN A 109 5.90 18.09 -7.78
N SER A 110 4.89 17.43 -8.33
CA SER A 110 4.40 17.67 -9.68
C SER A 110 2.91 17.40 -9.76
N LEU A 111 2.17 18.38 -10.27
CA LEU A 111 0.73 18.28 -10.50
C LEU A 111 0.37 17.15 -11.48
N GLY A 112 1.18 16.96 -12.52
CA GLY A 112 0.98 15.87 -13.49
C GLY A 112 1.13 14.49 -12.85
N THR A 113 2.13 14.28 -11.99
CA THR A 113 2.31 13.04 -11.24
C THR A 113 1.16 12.82 -10.28
N PHE A 114 0.75 13.87 -9.55
CA PHE A 114 -0.41 13.83 -8.68
C PHE A 114 -1.66 13.39 -9.43
N GLY A 115 -2.04 14.09 -10.50
CA GLY A 115 -3.26 13.79 -11.27
C GLY A 115 -3.29 12.37 -11.81
N ARG A 116 -2.17 11.87 -12.34
CA ARG A 116 -2.05 10.50 -12.84
C ARG A 116 -2.21 9.46 -11.73
N ILE A 117 -1.48 9.60 -10.62
CA ILE A 117 -1.54 8.66 -9.50
C ILE A 117 -2.92 8.73 -8.81
N PHE A 118 -3.46 9.94 -8.67
CA PHE A 118 -4.80 10.14 -8.11
C PHE A 118 -5.85 9.40 -8.94
N HIS A 119 -5.87 9.62 -10.27
CA HIS A 119 -6.77 8.91 -11.18
C HIS A 119 -6.55 7.39 -11.13
N ASP A 120 -5.29 6.95 -11.10
CA ASP A 120 -4.94 5.54 -11.01
C ASP A 120 -5.48 4.85 -9.76
N VAL A 121 -5.58 5.57 -8.65
CA VAL A 121 -6.03 5.04 -7.35
C VAL A 121 -7.53 5.18 -7.18
N THR A 122 -8.11 6.34 -7.53
CA THR A 122 -9.52 6.65 -7.26
C THR A 122 -10.46 6.35 -8.44
N GLY A 123 -9.91 6.16 -9.66
CA GLY A 123 -10.67 5.98 -10.88
C GLY A 123 -11.20 7.29 -11.50
N SER A 124 -10.97 8.44 -10.84
CA SER A 124 -11.47 9.75 -11.28
C SER A 124 -10.39 10.82 -11.21
N SER A 125 -10.55 11.91 -11.97
CA SER A 125 -9.67 13.07 -11.79
C SER A 125 -9.98 13.81 -10.50
N PRO A 126 -9.02 14.54 -9.92
CA PRO A 126 -9.27 15.34 -8.71
C PRO A 126 -10.44 16.33 -8.87
N SER A 127 -10.56 16.95 -10.04
CA SER A 127 -11.65 17.90 -10.33
C SER A 127 -13.01 17.19 -10.40
N ALA A 128 -13.09 16.08 -11.09
CA ALA A 128 -14.32 15.29 -11.20
C ALA A 128 -14.78 14.77 -9.82
N LEU A 129 -13.84 14.24 -9.03
CA LEU A 129 -14.15 13.77 -7.68
C LEU A 129 -14.66 14.90 -6.79
N ARG A 130 -14.09 16.12 -6.88
CA ARG A 130 -14.58 17.28 -6.13
C ARG A 130 -16.04 17.59 -6.42
N VAL A 131 -16.42 17.63 -7.69
CA VAL A 131 -17.80 17.88 -8.11
C VAL A 131 -18.74 16.79 -7.58
N GLU A 132 -18.36 15.53 -7.75
CA GLU A 132 -19.16 14.38 -7.30
C GLU A 132 -19.38 14.38 -5.78
N VAL A 133 -18.30 14.59 -5.01
CA VAL A 133 -18.37 14.57 -3.54
C VAL A 133 -19.19 15.75 -3.02
N ARG A 134 -19.09 16.93 -3.62
CA ARG A 134 -19.90 18.10 -3.25
C ARG A 134 -21.37 17.90 -3.57
N ALA A 135 -21.70 17.34 -4.73
CA ALA A 135 -23.07 17.01 -5.08
C ALA A 135 -23.70 16.04 -4.05
N LYS A 136 -22.98 14.96 -3.73
CA LYS A 136 -23.43 13.99 -2.71
C LYS A 136 -23.57 14.60 -1.31
N THR A 137 -22.68 15.52 -0.93
CA THR A 137 -22.77 16.20 0.38
C THR A 137 -23.98 17.12 0.45
N ALA A 138 -24.31 17.79 -0.64
CA ALA A 138 -25.51 18.63 -0.73
C ALA A 138 -26.80 17.80 -0.61
N GLU A 139 -26.85 16.61 -1.20
CA GLU A 139 -27.98 15.67 -1.08
C GLU A 139 -28.11 15.06 0.31
N LEU A 140 -26.98 14.80 0.98
CA LEU A 140 -26.91 14.15 2.29
C LEU A 140 -26.95 15.13 3.47
N GLY A 141 -27.32 16.38 3.28
CA GLY A 141 -27.32 17.46 4.29
C GLY A 141 -28.06 17.16 5.62
N ARG A 142 -28.55 15.93 5.82
CA ARG A 142 -29.17 15.44 7.07
C ARG A 142 -28.29 14.46 7.86
N VAL A 143 -27.11 14.07 7.35
CA VAL A 143 -26.24 13.08 8.00
C VAL A 143 -25.05 13.77 8.66
N PRO A 144 -24.73 13.49 9.94
CA PRO A 144 -23.56 14.06 10.59
C PRO A 144 -22.26 13.86 9.80
N ALA A 145 -21.44 14.91 9.67
CA ALA A 145 -20.22 14.91 8.87
C ALA A 145 -19.21 13.80 9.29
N CYS A 146 -19.20 13.40 10.55
CA CYS A 146 -18.35 12.30 11.03
C CYS A 146 -18.77 10.93 10.45
N VAL A 147 -20.06 10.69 10.26
CA VAL A 147 -20.58 9.44 9.67
C VAL A 147 -20.29 9.40 8.18
N LEU A 148 -20.50 10.52 7.48
CA LEU A 148 -20.13 10.69 6.08
C LEU A 148 -18.62 10.49 5.85
N LYS A 149 -17.76 11.05 6.70
CA LYS A 149 -16.30 10.87 6.67
C LYS A 149 -15.90 9.40 6.79
N ALA A 150 -16.53 8.66 7.67
CA ALA A 150 -16.22 7.24 7.87
C ALA A 150 -16.69 6.38 6.66
N ALA A 151 -17.88 6.67 6.11
CA ALA A 151 -18.46 5.94 4.98
C ALA A 151 -17.78 6.21 3.63
N GLN A 152 -17.14 7.40 3.47
CA GLN A 152 -16.51 7.82 2.21
C GLN A 152 -15.00 7.58 2.17
N ARG A 153 -14.44 6.90 3.17
CA ARG A 153 -13.03 6.51 3.12
C ARG A 153 -12.80 5.54 1.97
N PRO A 154 -12.02 5.92 0.94
CA PRO A 154 -11.71 4.98 -0.14
C PRO A 154 -10.90 3.81 0.43
N ASP A 155 -11.31 2.59 0.16
CA ASP A 155 -10.47 1.42 0.43
C ASP A 155 -9.35 1.33 -0.64
N LEU A 156 -8.33 2.15 -0.46
CA LEU A 156 -7.22 2.28 -1.40
C LEU A 156 -6.35 1.02 -1.44
N VAL A 157 -6.41 0.17 -0.43
CA VAL A 157 -5.71 -1.13 -0.43
C VAL A 157 -6.37 -2.05 -1.46
N THR A 158 -7.68 -2.14 -1.44
CA THR A 158 -8.46 -2.92 -2.42
C THR A 158 -8.30 -2.36 -3.83
N ALA A 159 -8.37 -1.03 -4.02
CA ALA A 159 -8.18 -0.39 -5.32
C ALA A 159 -6.80 -0.68 -5.93
N VAL A 160 -5.72 -0.62 -5.13
CA VAL A 160 -4.37 -0.98 -5.59
C VAL A 160 -4.25 -2.46 -5.96
N LEU A 161 -4.92 -3.35 -5.23
CA LEU A 161 -4.92 -4.78 -5.51
C LEU A 161 -5.71 -5.10 -6.79
N GLU A 162 -6.86 -4.47 -6.99
CA GLU A 162 -7.67 -4.63 -8.20
C GLU A 162 -6.96 -4.13 -9.45
N LYS A 163 -6.27 -3.00 -9.37
CA LYS A 163 -5.45 -2.51 -10.49
C LYS A 163 -4.37 -3.51 -10.88
N ARG A 164 -3.72 -4.16 -9.92
CA ARG A 164 -2.74 -5.21 -10.20
C ARG A 164 -3.37 -6.41 -10.91
N ARG A 165 -4.58 -6.82 -10.50
CA ARG A 165 -5.32 -7.90 -11.16
C ARG A 165 -5.68 -7.56 -12.59
N ARG A 166 -6.16 -6.33 -12.87
CA ARG A 166 -6.48 -5.85 -14.22
C ARG A 166 -5.23 -5.84 -15.10
N SER A 167 -4.13 -5.23 -14.61
CA SER A 167 -2.86 -5.15 -15.35
C SER A 167 -2.25 -6.53 -15.65
N ALA A 168 -2.40 -7.50 -14.75
CA ALA A 168 -1.96 -8.88 -14.97
C ALA A 168 -2.84 -9.59 -16.02
N LYS A 169 -4.15 -9.36 -15.98
CA LYS A 169 -5.10 -9.93 -16.96
C LYS A 169 -4.86 -9.36 -18.37
N ASP A 170 -4.60 -8.05 -18.47
CA ASP A 170 -4.31 -7.39 -19.75
C ASP A 170 -3.00 -7.90 -20.38
N LYS A 171 -1.96 -8.11 -19.57
CA LYS A 171 -0.69 -8.71 -20.03
C LYS A 171 -0.87 -10.15 -20.51
N LEU A 172 -1.68 -10.93 -19.81
CA LEU A 172 -1.98 -12.32 -20.19
C LEU A 172 -2.78 -12.36 -21.49
N ALA A 173 -3.76 -11.47 -21.66
CA ALA A 173 -4.56 -11.35 -22.87
C ALA A 173 -3.73 -10.89 -24.07
N ALA A 174 -2.76 -9.99 -23.88
CA ALA A 174 -1.82 -9.56 -24.91
C ALA A 174 -0.91 -10.70 -25.36
N SER A 175 -0.37 -11.47 -24.40
CA SER A 175 0.50 -12.63 -24.70
C SER A 175 -0.22 -13.76 -25.43
N THR A 176 -1.55 -13.89 -25.26
CA THR A 176 -2.33 -14.93 -25.94
C THR A 176 -2.66 -14.57 -27.39
N LYS A 177 -2.63 -13.27 -27.75
CA LYS A 177 -2.87 -12.79 -29.12
C LYS A 177 -1.63 -12.82 -30.02
N GLU A 178 -0.46 -13.02 -29.47
CA GLU A 178 0.83 -12.96 -30.18
C GLU A 178 1.39 -14.35 -30.54
N LYS A 179 0.59 -15.41 -30.41
CA LYS A 179 0.99 -16.75 -30.81
C LYS A 179 0.35 -17.05 -32.18
N PRO A 180 1.18 -17.17 -33.26
CA PRO A 180 0.72 -17.50 -34.60
C PRO A 180 0.18 -18.93 -34.68
#